data_a918068f9422d44a24d5e9e826c33554
#
_entry.id   a918068f9422d44a24d5e9e826c33554
#
_cell.length_a   1.000
_cell.length_b   1.000
_cell.length_c   1.000
_cell.angle_alpha   90.00
_cell.angle_beta   90.00
_cell.angle_gamma   90.00
#
_symmetry.space_group_name_H-M   'P 1'
#
loop_
_entity.id
_entity.type
_entity.pdbx_description
1 polymer ?
#
loop_
_entity_poly.entity_id
_entity_poly.type
_entity_poly.pdbx_seq_one_letter_code
_entity_poly.pdbx_strand_id
1 'polypeptide(L)'
;MALACMRQGATWLGVAQLHEALRLREYLDAAGVKPVDATQLAQNPALATAQTPRIFTWIMPPVSAQEAAQADSGLRQALRAKLDLSASTVEVLQAIIAAAKAEDTCAYVHLKVDTGMARAGANLEDLADLAQCAAQAQSQGHIKVVALWSHLARADEILIPATGQQLERYRQGLQILADAGIDVPVRHLASTAGTLWHPDTAALDMDRFGIGLYGLSPDHTVARAQDLGLHPIMRLEARLTQVKHIKAGQGVSYGATWQAPTDRWVGLVPLGYGDGILRSAYDRAPILVGKQRTHIVGRVCMDQV
;
A
#
# COMPACT_ATOMS: atom_id res chain seq x y z
N MET A 1 12.18 6.65 3.06
CA MET A 1 11.93 5.53 2.12
C MET A 1 11.71 6.02 0.69
N ALA A 2 10.74 6.88 0.36
CA ALA A 2 10.43 7.32 -1.02
C ALA A 2 11.66 7.76 -1.83
N LEU A 3 12.47 8.70 -1.32
CA LEU A 3 13.70 9.12 -2.00
C LEU A 3 14.73 7.99 -2.21
N ALA A 4 14.75 6.99 -1.33
CA ALA A 4 15.62 5.83 -1.50
C ALA A 4 15.12 4.94 -2.66
N CYS A 5 13.82 4.69 -2.73
CA CYS A 5 13.22 3.96 -3.85
C CYS A 5 13.46 4.66 -5.19
N MET A 6 13.25 5.98 -5.24
CA MET A 6 13.52 6.80 -6.44
C MET A 6 14.98 6.70 -6.89
N ARG A 7 15.94 6.79 -5.96
CA ARG A 7 17.37 6.61 -6.29
C ARG A 7 17.69 5.23 -6.86
N GLN A 8 16.86 4.24 -6.61
CA GLN A 8 16.97 2.88 -7.15
C GLN A 8 16.06 2.65 -8.37
N GLY A 9 15.48 3.73 -8.93
CA GLY A 9 14.75 3.67 -10.19
C GLY A 9 13.23 3.56 -10.06
N ALA A 10 12.66 3.63 -8.86
CA ALA A 10 11.20 3.62 -8.73
C ALA A 10 10.60 4.86 -9.38
N THR A 11 9.67 4.66 -10.30
CA THR A 11 9.00 5.70 -11.08
C THR A 11 7.60 6.03 -10.54
N TRP A 12 7.02 5.10 -9.75
CA TRP A 12 5.74 5.26 -9.10
C TRP A 12 5.88 5.03 -7.59
N LEU A 13 5.16 5.83 -6.83
CA LEU A 13 5.07 5.71 -5.38
C LEU A 13 3.61 5.47 -5.00
N GLY A 14 3.32 4.29 -4.45
CA GLY A 14 1.97 3.89 -4.06
C GLY A 14 1.74 4.05 -2.56
N VAL A 15 0.67 4.74 -2.16
CA VAL A 15 0.19 4.83 -0.79
C VAL A 15 -1.32 4.61 -0.72
N ALA A 16 -1.81 4.05 0.38
CA ALA A 16 -3.18 3.59 0.44
C ALA A 16 -4.19 4.75 0.55
N GLN A 17 -3.93 5.67 1.45
CA GLN A 17 -4.87 6.72 1.85
C GLN A 17 -4.58 8.05 1.13
N LEU A 18 -5.64 8.81 0.82
CA LEU A 18 -5.50 10.09 0.16
C LEU A 18 -4.64 11.09 0.96
N HIS A 19 -4.81 11.14 2.27
CA HIS A 19 -4.03 12.04 3.13
C HIS A 19 -2.53 11.66 3.17
N GLU A 20 -2.21 10.35 3.08
CA GLU A 20 -0.82 9.89 2.95
C GLU A 20 -0.20 10.35 1.64
N ALA A 21 -0.96 10.31 0.55
CA ALA A 21 -0.51 10.74 -0.77
C ALA A 21 -0.25 12.26 -0.81
N LEU A 22 -1.12 13.05 -0.20
CA LEU A 22 -0.92 14.51 -0.06
C LEU A 22 0.34 14.83 0.76
N ARG A 23 0.52 14.20 1.92
CA ARG A 23 1.74 14.36 2.73
C ARG A 23 3.00 13.90 2.00
N LEU A 24 2.92 12.82 1.23
CA LEU A 24 4.04 12.35 0.41
C LEU A 24 4.41 13.39 -0.65
N ARG A 25 3.41 14.02 -1.30
CA ARG A 25 3.66 15.09 -2.27
C ARG A 25 4.34 16.29 -1.63
N GLU A 26 3.82 16.77 -0.49
CA GLU A 26 4.44 17.86 0.28
C GLU A 26 5.90 17.56 0.63
N TYR A 27 6.17 16.34 1.11
CA TYR A 27 7.53 15.89 1.41
C TYR A 27 8.45 15.90 0.19
N LEU A 28 7.96 15.42 -0.96
CA LEU A 28 8.72 15.39 -2.21
C LEU A 28 8.96 16.81 -2.74
N ASP A 29 7.96 17.71 -2.64
CA ASP A 29 8.11 19.12 -3.04
C ASP A 29 9.16 19.82 -2.18
N ALA A 30 9.15 19.61 -0.86
CA ALA A 30 10.15 20.13 0.06
C ALA A 30 11.55 19.57 -0.23
N ALA A 31 11.65 18.35 -0.77
CA ALA A 31 12.89 17.74 -1.21
C ALA A 31 13.31 18.16 -2.64
N GLY A 32 12.58 19.07 -3.29
CA GLY A 32 12.86 19.55 -4.63
C GLY A 32 12.43 18.61 -5.77
N VAL A 33 11.71 17.54 -5.46
CA VAL A 33 11.19 16.57 -6.46
C VAL A 33 9.88 17.10 -7.03
N LYS A 34 9.83 17.41 -8.30
CA LYS A 34 8.65 17.93 -8.98
C LYS A 34 7.78 16.80 -9.55
N PRO A 35 6.45 17.01 -9.66
CA PRO A 35 5.61 16.10 -10.43
C PRO A 35 5.93 16.19 -11.92
N VAL A 36 5.46 15.21 -12.71
CA VAL A 36 5.54 15.27 -14.17
C VAL A 36 4.77 16.51 -14.67
N ASP A 37 5.32 17.18 -15.66
CA ASP A 37 4.67 18.33 -16.29
C ASP A 37 3.37 17.94 -16.99
N ALA A 38 2.34 18.77 -16.88
CA ALA A 38 1.01 18.49 -17.44
C ALA A 38 1.04 18.36 -18.97
N THR A 39 1.89 19.13 -19.68
CA THR A 39 2.03 19.05 -21.14
C THR A 39 2.63 17.69 -21.54
N GLN A 40 3.61 17.20 -20.79
CA GLN A 40 4.19 15.88 -21.02
C GLN A 40 3.18 14.75 -20.75
N LEU A 41 2.38 14.88 -19.69
CA LEU A 41 1.31 13.91 -19.38
C LEU A 41 0.19 13.91 -20.42
N ALA A 42 -0.12 15.06 -21.03
CA ALA A 42 -1.09 15.13 -22.10
C ALA A 42 -0.63 14.35 -23.34
N GLN A 43 0.67 14.33 -23.62
CA GLN A 43 1.29 13.58 -24.73
C GLN A 43 1.48 12.10 -24.39
N ASN A 44 1.90 11.81 -23.16
CA ASN A 44 2.12 10.44 -22.66
C ASN A 44 1.53 10.30 -21.25
N PRO A 45 0.28 9.84 -21.12
CA PRO A 45 -0.39 9.71 -19.82
C PRO A 45 0.24 8.66 -18.89
N ALA A 46 1.10 7.78 -19.41
CA ALA A 46 1.85 6.81 -18.63
C ALA A 46 3.23 7.30 -18.17
N LEU A 47 3.65 8.49 -18.59
CA LEU A 47 4.98 9.00 -18.29
C LEU A 47 5.19 9.11 -16.78
N ALA A 48 6.22 8.42 -16.31
CA ALA A 48 6.74 8.49 -14.95
C ALA A 48 8.24 8.20 -14.97
N THR A 49 9.03 8.97 -14.23
CA THR A 49 10.46 8.76 -14.12
C THR A 49 10.92 8.78 -12.66
N ALA A 50 12.09 8.29 -12.38
CA ALA A 50 12.65 8.35 -11.03
C ALA A 50 12.92 9.80 -10.56
N GLN A 51 13.06 10.75 -11.49
CA GLN A 51 13.26 12.18 -11.19
C GLN A 51 11.93 12.92 -10.99
N THR A 52 10.90 12.50 -11.71
CA THR A 52 9.52 13.02 -11.63
C THR A 52 8.56 11.86 -11.40
N PRO A 53 8.57 11.24 -10.20
CA PRO A 53 7.72 10.09 -9.90
C PRO A 53 6.26 10.51 -9.81
N ARG A 54 5.39 9.58 -10.17
CA ARG A 54 3.96 9.73 -9.93
C ARG A 54 3.59 9.13 -8.57
N ILE A 55 2.56 9.68 -7.96
CA ILE A 55 2.01 9.19 -6.70
C ILE A 55 0.63 8.63 -6.97
N PHE A 56 0.44 7.35 -6.71
CA PHE A 56 -0.82 6.63 -6.87
C PHE A 56 -1.44 6.33 -5.52
N THR A 57 -2.76 6.60 -5.37
CA THR A 57 -3.54 6.26 -4.18
C THR A 57 -4.84 5.58 -4.54
N TRP A 58 -5.34 4.68 -3.67
CA TRP A 58 -6.45 3.80 -4.06
C TRP A 58 -7.60 3.68 -3.06
N ILE A 59 -7.48 4.21 -1.84
CA ILE A 59 -8.62 4.30 -0.92
C ILE A 59 -9.20 5.71 -1.05
N MET A 60 -10.27 5.81 -1.86
CA MET A 60 -10.94 7.08 -2.09
C MET A 60 -11.94 7.37 -0.96
N PRO A 61 -12.10 8.64 -0.58
CA PRO A 61 -13.11 9.03 0.39
C PRO A 61 -14.52 8.75 -0.16
N PRO A 62 -15.48 8.33 0.68
CA PRO A 62 -16.87 8.10 0.29
C PRO A 62 -17.61 9.45 0.23
N VAL A 63 -17.36 10.21 -0.82
CA VAL A 63 -17.97 11.54 -1.05
C VAL A 63 -18.82 11.52 -2.30
N SER A 64 -19.94 12.25 -2.29
CA SER A 64 -20.76 12.50 -3.46
C SER A 64 -20.04 13.41 -4.47
N ALA A 65 -20.52 13.45 -5.71
CA ALA A 65 -20.02 14.35 -6.73
C ALA A 65 -20.14 15.83 -6.31
N GLN A 66 -21.22 16.20 -5.58
CA GLN A 66 -21.42 17.55 -5.07
C GLN A 66 -20.37 17.91 -3.99
N GLU A 67 -20.10 17.02 -3.04
CA GLU A 67 -19.06 17.24 -2.02
C GLU A 67 -17.66 17.27 -2.65
N ALA A 68 -17.41 16.40 -3.62
CA ALA A 68 -16.14 16.36 -4.34
C ALA A 68 -15.82 17.67 -5.09
N ALA A 69 -16.84 18.40 -5.55
CA ALA A 69 -16.70 19.67 -6.22
C ALA A 69 -16.45 20.87 -5.28
N GLN A 70 -16.59 20.70 -3.97
CA GLN A 70 -16.35 21.77 -3.00
C GLN A 70 -14.86 22.16 -2.95
N ALA A 71 -14.57 23.43 -2.71
CA ALA A 71 -13.23 24.00 -2.84
C ALA A 71 -12.17 23.35 -1.91
N ASP A 72 -12.59 22.89 -0.76
CA ASP A 72 -11.78 22.23 0.27
C ASP A 72 -11.81 20.71 0.21
N SER A 73 -12.49 20.12 -0.80
CA SER A 73 -12.58 18.66 -0.90
C SER A 73 -11.20 18.02 -1.07
N GLY A 74 -11.02 16.85 -0.47
CA GLY A 74 -9.77 16.08 -0.59
C GLY A 74 -9.46 15.67 -2.03
N LEU A 75 -10.49 15.42 -2.87
CA LEU A 75 -10.28 15.09 -4.28
C LEU A 75 -9.73 16.28 -5.07
N ARG A 76 -10.24 17.50 -4.84
CA ARG A 76 -9.66 18.70 -5.48
C ARG A 76 -8.22 18.96 -5.01
N GLN A 77 -7.91 18.75 -3.71
CA GLN A 77 -6.55 18.82 -3.21
C GLN A 77 -5.64 17.80 -3.91
N ALA A 78 -6.13 16.57 -4.11
CA ALA A 78 -5.39 15.54 -4.83
C ALA A 78 -5.05 15.93 -6.27
N LEU A 79 -6.00 16.54 -6.98
CA LEU A 79 -5.79 17.00 -8.36
C LEU A 79 -4.76 18.15 -8.44
N ARG A 80 -4.83 19.12 -7.50
CA ARG A 80 -3.81 20.18 -7.38
C ARG A 80 -2.42 19.61 -7.10
N ALA A 81 -2.38 18.53 -6.29
CA ALA A 81 -1.17 17.81 -5.94
C ALA A 81 -0.67 16.85 -7.05
N LYS A 82 -1.34 16.78 -8.19
CA LYS A 82 -1.00 15.91 -9.33
C LYS A 82 -0.94 14.41 -8.95
N LEU A 83 -1.89 13.95 -8.14
CA LEU A 83 -1.99 12.55 -7.73
C LEU A 83 -2.77 11.74 -8.76
N ASP A 84 -2.38 10.48 -8.91
CA ASP A 84 -3.16 9.48 -9.64
C ASP A 84 -4.16 8.82 -8.69
N LEU A 85 -5.41 8.75 -9.13
CA LEU A 85 -6.53 8.29 -8.32
C LEU A 85 -7.08 6.96 -8.82
N SER A 86 -7.55 6.11 -7.90
CA SER A 86 -8.22 4.87 -8.28
C SER A 86 -9.73 5.03 -8.30
N ALA A 87 -10.38 4.47 -9.31
CA ALA A 87 -11.84 4.34 -9.35
C ALA A 87 -12.24 2.88 -9.50
N SER A 88 -13.16 2.42 -8.64
CA SER A 88 -13.67 1.05 -8.61
C SER A 88 -15.18 0.96 -8.83
N THR A 89 -15.88 2.09 -8.82
CA THR A 89 -17.32 2.20 -9.11
C THR A 89 -17.61 3.47 -9.90
N VAL A 90 -18.78 3.52 -10.51
CA VAL A 90 -19.25 4.71 -11.26
C VAL A 90 -19.36 5.92 -10.33
N GLU A 91 -19.82 5.75 -9.10
CA GLU A 91 -19.99 6.85 -8.13
C GLU A 91 -18.65 7.47 -7.77
N VAL A 92 -17.63 6.65 -7.48
CA VAL A 92 -16.27 7.14 -7.19
C VAL A 92 -15.71 7.87 -8.41
N LEU A 93 -15.91 7.35 -9.61
CA LEU A 93 -15.47 8.00 -10.84
C LEU A 93 -16.19 9.34 -11.07
N GLN A 94 -17.51 9.41 -10.82
CA GLN A 94 -18.29 10.64 -10.92
C GLN A 94 -17.82 11.70 -9.91
N ALA A 95 -17.45 11.31 -8.69
CA ALA A 95 -16.86 12.22 -7.71
C ALA A 95 -15.52 12.79 -8.21
N ILE A 96 -14.66 11.96 -8.78
CA ILE A 96 -13.39 12.40 -9.39
C ILE A 96 -13.64 13.35 -10.57
N ILE A 97 -14.60 13.04 -11.45
CA ILE A 97 -14.99 13.89 -12.58
C ILE A 97 -15.52 15.24 -12.10
N ALA A 98 -16.34 15.26 -11.05
CA ALA A 98 -16.88 16.50 -10.50
C ALA A 98 -15.77 17.38 -9.91
N ALA A 99 -14.81 16.79 -9.21
CA ALA A 99 -13.64 17.51 -8.72
C ALA A 99 -12.77 18.05 -9.88
N ALA A 100 -12.57 17.27 -10.93
CA ALA A 100 -11.80 17.67 -12.10
C ALA A 100 -12.44 18.85 -12.85
N LYS A 101 -13.76 18.81 -13.04
CA LYS A 101 -14.54 19.94 -13.60
C LYS A 101 -14.40 21.20 -12.75
N ALA A 102 -14.51 21.07 -11.43
CA ALA A 102 -14.41 22.21 -10.51
C ALA A 102 -12.99 22.81 -10.41
N GLU A 103 -11.95 22.03 -10.74
CA GLU A 103 -10.54 22.48 -10.80
C GLU A 103 -10.13 22.91 -12.22
N ASP A 104 -11.02 22.79 -13.23
CA ASP A 104 -10.67 22.99 -14.63
C ASP A 104 -9.39 22.23 -15.05
N THR A 105 -9.33 20.94 -14.70
CA THR A 105 -8.16 20.09 -14.92
C THR A 105 -8.55 18.68 -15.36
N CYS A 106 -7.58 17.94 -15.89
CA CYS A 106 -7.73 16.53 -16.22
C CYS A 106 -7.26 15.66 -15.06
N ALA A 107 -8.10 14.75 -14.54
CA ALA A 107 -7.72 13.77 -13.55
C ALA A 107 -7.11 12.52 -14.20
N TYR A 108 -5.99 12.02 -13.67
CA TYR A 108 -5.38 10.77 -14.10
C TYR A 108 -5.90 9.62 -13.22
N VAL A 109 -6.54 8.63 -13.87
CA VAL A 109 -7.33 7.61 -13.18
C VAL A 109 -6.84 6.20 -13.50
N HIS A 110 -6.69 5.38 -12.47
CA HIS A 110 -6.50 3.94 -12.56
C HIS A 110 -7.83 3.25 -12.26
N LEU A 111 -8.42 2.56 -13.24
CA LEU A 111 -9.62 1.78 -13.02
C LEU A 111 -9.27 0.48 -12.33
N LYS A 112 -10.06 0.08 -11.35
CA LYS A 112 -9.82 -1.13 -10.58
C LYS A 112 -10.88 -2.19 -10.87
N VAL A 113 -10.44 -3.38 -11.27
CA VAL A 113 -11.28 -4.57 -11.42
C VAL A 113 -11.06 -5.55 -10.27
N ASP A 114 -12.11 -6.17 -9.77
CA ASP A 114 -12.01 -7.32 -8.86
C ASP A 114 -11.87 -8.61 -9.68
N THR A 115 -10.73 -9.22 -9.57
CA THR A 115 -10.43 -10.48 -10.25
C THR A 115 -10.58 -11.71 -9.36
N GLY A 116 -11.07 -11.53 -8.11
CA GLY A 116 -11.33 -12.65 -7.21
C GLY A 116 -10.77 -12.48 -5.80
N MET A 117 -10.42 -11.25 -5.40
CA MET A 117 -10.04 -10.94 -4.01
C MET A 117 -11.26 -10.59 -3.15
N ALA A 118 -12.36 -10.15 -3.76
CA ALA A 118 -13.62 -9.74 -3.12
C ALA A 118 -13.43 -8.68 -2.03
N ARG A 119 -12.54 -7.71 -2.26
CA ARG A 119 -12.27 -6.62 -1.31
C ARG A 119 -12.63 -5.26 -1.86
N ALA A 120 -12.19 -4.93 -3.06
CA ALA A 120 -12.46 -3.67 -3.76
C ALA A 120 -12.12 -3.84 -5.25
N GLY A 121 -12.84 -3.12 -6.11
CA GLY A 121 -12.75 -3.22 -7.56
C GLY A 121 -14.14 -3.46 -8.14
N ALA A 122 -14.39 -3.05 -9.37
CA ALA A 122 -15.61 -3.39 -10.09
C ALA A 122 -15.62 -4.90 -10.37
N ASN A 123 -16.75 -5.58 -10.15
CA ASN A 123 -16.93 -6.91 -10.72
C ASN A 123 -16.87 -6.82 -12.26
N LEU A 124 -16.59 -7.92 -12.94
CA LEU A 124 -16.53 -7.90 -14.40
C LEU A 124 -17.86 -7.46 -15.03
N GLU A 125 -18.98 -7.76 -14.39
CA GLU A 125 -20.34 -7.36 -14.81
C GLU A 125 -20.54 -5.84 -14.70
N ASP A 126 -20.00 -5.22 -13.64
CA ASP A 126 -20.12 -3.78 -13.39
C ASP A 126 -19.05 -2.95 -14.14
N LEU A 127 -17.99 -3.62 -14.61
CA LEU A 127 -16.84 -2.96 -15.24
C LEU A 127 -17.22 -2.30 -16.57
N ALA A 128 -18.20 -2.82 -17.28
CA ALA A 128 -18.68 -2.25 -18.54
C ALA A 128 -19.28 -0.84 -18.34
N ASP A 129 -20.10 -0.66 -17.32
CA ASP A 129 -20.71 0.63 -16.99
C ASP A 129 -19.65 1.64 -16.53
N LEU A 130 -18.68 1.17 -15.70
CA LEU A 130 -17.54 1.98 -15.27
C LEU A 130 -16.69 2.41 -16.49
N ALA A 131 -16.42 1.51 -17.42
CA ALA A 131 -15.67 1.78 -18.64
C ALA A 131 -16.38 2.79 -19.54
N GLN A 132 -17.69 2.65 -19.74
CA GLN A 132 -18.48 3.59 -20.53
C GLN A 132 -18.48 5.01 -19.92
N CYS A 133 -18.66 5.09 -18.58
CA CYS A 133 -18.56 6.36 -17.85
C CYS A 133 -17.17 6.99 -18.02
N ALA A 134 -16.12 6.19 -17.93
CA ALA A 134 -14.74 6.62 -18.09
C ALA A 134 -14.47 7.10 -19.53
N ALA A 135 -14.91 6.36 -20.56
CA ALA A 135 -14.75 6.72 -21.96
C ALA A 135 -15.43 8.07 -22.28
N GLN A 136 -16.65 8.26 -21.79
CA GLN A 136 -17.37 9.53 -21.94
C GLN A 136 -16.64 10.69 -21.27
N ALA A 137 -16.20 10.54 -20.03
CA ALA A 137 -15.47 11.58 -19.32
C ALA A 137 -14.10 11.88 -19.95
N GLN A 138 -13.44 10.87 -20.51
CA GLN A 138 -12.17 11.02 -21.22
C GLN A 138 -12.37 11.78 -22.54
N SER A 139 -13.43 11.49 -23.31
CA SER A 139 -13.76 12.23 -24.54
C SER A 139 -14.06 13.71 -24.29
N GLN A 140 -14.53 14.04 -23.08
CA GLN A 140 -14.80 15.40 -22.63
C GLN A 140 -13.56 16.09 -22.01
N GLY A 141 -12.42 15.38 -21.89
CA GLY A 141 -11.18 15.93 -21.35
C GLY A 141 -11.11 16.03 -19.81
N HIS A 142 -12.11 15.50 -19.09
CA HIS A 142 -12.15 15.61 -17.63
C HIS A 142 -11.26 14.60 -16.91
N ILE A 143 -11.04 13.44 -17.55
CA ILE A 143 -10.14 12.41 -17.04
C ILE A 143 -9.24 11.87 -18.15
N LYS A 144 -8.20 11.18 -17.74
CA LYS A 144 -7.41 10.29 -18.57
C LYS A 144 -7.27 8.95 -17.85
N VAL A 145 -7.74 7.87 -18.46
CA VAL A 145 -7.50 6.53 -17.96
C VAL A 145 -6.03 6.19 -18.21
N VAL A 146 -5.29 5.96 -17.12
CA VAL A 146 -3.87 5.64 -17.15
C VAL A 146 -3.66 4.13 -17.05
N ALA A 147 -4.49 3.46 -16.25
CA ALA A 147 -4.27 2.05 -15.97
C ALA A 147 -5.58 1.28 -15.74
N LEU A 148 -5.51 -0.03 -16.01
CA LEU A 148 -6.35 -1.02 -15.35
C LEU A 148 -5.49 -1.74 -14.31
N TRP A 149 -6.05 -2.00 -13.13
CA TRP A 149 -5.36 -2.72 -12.08
C TRP A 149 -6.25 -3.63 -11.24
N SER A 150 -5.61 -4.61 -10.61
CA SER A 150 -6.25 -5.46 -9.63
C SER A 150 -5.26 -5.84 -8.52
N HIS A 151 -5.66 -6.74 -7.64
CA HIS A 151 -4.81 -7.26 -6.58
C HIS A 151 -4.99 -8.78 -6.43
N LEU A 152 -3.88 -9.48 -6.29
CA LEU A 152 -3.86 -10.93 -6.15
C LEU A 152 -4.22 -11.34 -4.72
N ALA A 153 -5.12 -12.29 -4.58
CA ALA A 153 -5.60 -12.76 -3.29
C ALA A 153 -4.67 -13.78 -2.62
N ARG A 154 -4.00 -14.60 -3.43
CA ARG A 154 -3.26 -15.80 -2.99
C ARG A 154 -1.95 -15.97 -3.77
N ALA A 155 -1.26 -14.87 -4.08
CA ALA A 155 -0.01 -14.94 -4.84
C ALA A 155 1.16 -15.55 -4.05
N ASP A 156 1.05 -15.64 -2.73
CA ASP A 156 1.96 -16.33 -1.83
C ASP A 156 1.78 -17.86 -1.84
N GLU A 157 0.64 -18.37 -2.33
CA GLU A 157 0.35 -19.79 -2.43
C GLU A 157 0.65 -20.33 -3.85
N ILE A 158 1.92 -20.55 -4.14
CA ILE A 158 2.43 -20.82 -5.50
C ILE A 158 1.92 -22.15 -6.14
N LEU A 159 1.41 -23.07 -5.33
CA LEU A 159 0.98 -24.39 -5.80
C LEU A 159 -0.49 -24.44 -6.24
N ILE A 160 -1.25 -23.36 -6.07
CA ILE A 160 -2.67 -23.31 -6.43
C ILE A 160 -2.90 -22.46 -7.68
N PRO A 161 -3.95 -22.74 -8.46
CA PRO A 161 -4.21 -22.07 -9.73
C PRO A 161 -4.83 -20.67 -9.59
N ALA A 162 -5.02 -20.16 -8.36
CA ALA A 162 -5.76 -18.94 -8.08
C ALA A 162 -5.21 -17.71 -8.82
N THR A 163 -3.88 -17.55 -8.86
CA THR A 163 -3.24 -16.42 -9.54
C THR A 163 -3.46 -16.46 -11.06
N GLY A 164 -3.39 -17.65 -11.68
CA GLY A 164 -3.69 -17.81 -13.09
C GLY A 164 -5.16 -17.52 -13.43
N GLN A 165 -6.09 -17.93 -12.57
CA GLN A 165 -7.52 -17.60 -12.71
C GLN A 165 -7.78 -16.09 -12.57
N GLN A 166 -7.09 -15.41 -11.64
CA GLN A 166 -7.18 -13.97 -11.53
C GLN A 166 -6.58 -13.23 -12.74
N LEU A 167 -5.47 -13.72 -13.28
CA LEU A 167 -4.87 -13.17 -14.50
C LEU A 167 -5.82 -13.28 -15.70
N GLU A 168 -6.53 -14.40 -15.83
CA GLU A 168 -7.52 -14.58 -16.90
C GLU A 168 -8.70 -13.61 -16.78
N ARG A 169 -9.24 -13.43 -15.57
CA ARG A 169 -10.28 -12.42 -15.31
C ARG A 169 -9.76 -10.99 -15.55
N TYR A 170 -8.50 -10.73 -15.25
CA TYR A 170 -7.87 -9.45 -15.54
C TYR A 170 -7.79 -9.18 -17.05
N ARG A 171 -7.48 -10.20 -17.87
CA ARG A 171 -7.50 -10.10 -19.34
C ARG A 171 -8.91 -9.82 -19.87
N GLN A 172 -9.94 -10.43 -19.30
CA GLN A 172 -11.33 -10.10 -19.60
C GLN A 172 -11.65 -8.63 -19.27
N GLY A 173 -11.16 -8.12 -18.14
CA GLY A 173 -11.28 -6.70 -17.79
C GLY A 173 -10.61 -5.79 -18.81
N LEU A 174 -9.43 -6.13 -19.31
CA LEU A 174 -8.76 -5.37 -20.38
C LEU A 174 -9.58 -5.36 -21.67
N GLN A 175 -10.20 -6.50 -22.02
CA GLN A 175 -11.06 -6.57 -23.21
C GLN A 175 -12.31 -5.67 -23.06
N ILE A 176 -12.95 -5.64 -21.88
CA ILE A 176 -14.10 -4.76 -21.62
C ILE A 176 -13.73 -3.28 -21.81
N LEU A 177 -12.54 -2.87 -21.35
CA LEU A 177 -12.07 -1.51 -21.55
C LEU A 177 -11.79 -1.21 -23.03
N ALA A 178 -11.18 -2.14 -23.74
CA ALA A 178 -10.92 -2.03 -25.17
C ALA A 178 -12.22 -1.91 -25.99
N ASP A 179 -13.24 -2.69 -25.64
CA ASP A 179 -14.58 -2.64 -26.26
C ASP A 179 -15.28 -1.29 -26.00
N ALA A 180 -14.99 -0.62 -24.88
CA ALA A 180 -15.43 0.74 -24.58
C ALA A 180 -14.56 1.83 -25.25
N GLY A 181 -13.55 1.47 -26.05
CA GLY A 181 -12.65 2.39 -26.73
C GLY A 181 -11.58 3.01 -25.83
N ILE A 182 -11.28 2.38 -24.69
CA ILE A 182 -10.24 2.83 -23.77
C ILE A 182 -8.96 2.06 -24.03
N ASP A 183 -7.92 2.77 -24.45
CA ASP A 183 -6.56 2.26 -24.42
C ASP A 183 -6.00 2.35 -22.99
N VAL A 184 -5.36 1.27 -22.53
CA VAL A 184 -4.81 1.13 -21.17
C VAL A 184 -3.29 1.11 -21.26
N PRO A 185 -2.61 2.26 -21.09
CA PRO A 185 -1.16 2.31 -21.25
C PRO A 185 -0.37 1.65 -20.12
N VAL A 186 -0.97 1.47 -18.93
CA VAL A 186 -0.31 0.83 -17.79
C VAL A 186 -1.18 -0.29 -17.23
N ARG A 187 -0.65 -1.49 -17.19
CA ARG A 187 -1.30 -2.68 -16.62
C ARG A 187 -0.56 -3.10 -15.37
N HIS A 188 -1.26 -3.22 -14.23
CA HIS A 188 -0.59 -3.65 -13.00
C HIS A 188 -1.44 -4.55 -12.12
N LEU A 189 -0.87 -5.70 -11.78
CA LEU A 189 -1.52 -6.75 -11.00
C LEU A 189 -0.65 -7.21 -9.84
N ALA A 190 0.66 -7.43 -10.09
CA ALA A 190 1.58 -8.03 -9.14
C ALA A 190 1.83 -7.14 -7.91
N SER A 191 1.80 -7.77 -6.74
CA SER A 191 2.40 -7.33 -5.48
C SER A 191 3.75 -8.02 -5.30
N THR A 192 4.41 -7.90 -4.14
CA THR A 192 5.70 -8.56 -3.90
C THR A 192 5.68 -10.05 -4.25
N ALA A 193 4.66 -10.81 -3.83
CA ALA A 193 4.55 -12.23 -4.15
C ALA A 193 4.33 -12.46 -5.65
N GLY A 194 3.45 -11.65 -6.28
CA GLY A 194 3.23 -11.71 -7.73
C GLY A 194 4.50 -11.47 -8.52
N THR A 195 5.29 -10.46 -8.13
CA THR A 195 6.56 -10.14 -8.78
C THR A 195 7.60 -11.24 -8.62
N LEU A 196 7.70 -11.83 -7.42
CA LEU A 196 8.73 -12.84 -7.13
C LEU A 196 8.42 -14.21 -7.71
N TRP A 197 7.15 -14.62 -7.76
CA TRP A 197 6.78 -16.02 -7.97
C TRP A 197 5.84 -16.26 -9.15
N HIS A 198 5.30 -15.21 -9.77
CA HIS A 198 4.36 -15.33 -10.89
C HIS A 198 4.80 -14.45 -12.07
N PRO A 199 5.73 -14.95 -12.90
CA PRO A 199 6.34 -14.16 -13.99
C PRO A 199 5.31 -13.58 -14.95
N ASP A 200 4.19 -14.28 -15.22
CA ASP A 200 3.13 -13.76 -16.10
C ASP A 200 2.42 -12.53 -15.55
N THR A 201 2.41 -12.33 -14.22
CA THR A 201 1.86 -11.13 -13.58
C THR A 201 2.91 -10.02 -13.43
N ALA A 202 4.17 -10.41 -13.29
CA ALA A 202 5.31 -9.49 -13.26
C ALA A 202 5.70 -8.95 -14.65
N ALA A 203 5.31 -9.65 -15.72
CA ALA A 203 5.54 -9.23 -17.11
C ALA A 203 4.59 -8.11 -17.59
N LEU A 204 3.75 -7.56 -16.71
CA LEU A 204 2.94 -6.38 -16.99
C LEU A 204 3.77 -5.10 -16.87
N ASP A 205 3.13 -3.94 -17.03
CA ASP A 205 3.86 -2.67 -17.18
C ASP A 205 4.36 -2.09 -15.84
N MET A 206 3.77 -2.49 -14.70
CA MET A 206 4.16 -1.99 -13.37
C MET A 206 3.92 -3.03 -12.27
N ASP A 207 4.91 -3.19 -11.42
CA ASP A 207 4.84 -3.97 -10.18
C ASP A 207 4.68 -3.07 -8.94
N ARG A 208 3.97 -3.57 -7.93
CA ARG A 208 3.73 -2.89 -6.67
C ARG A 208 4.44 -3.62 -5.54
N PHE A 209 5.72 -3.36 -5.41
CA PHE A 209 6.56 -4.00 -4.39
C PHE A 209 6.29 -3.36 -3.03
N GLY A 210 5.70 -4.10 -2.10
CA GLY A 210 5.29 -3.63 -0.78
C GLY A 210 6.12 -4.24 0.35
N ILE A 211 5.71 -5.42 0.85
CA ILE A 211 6.35 -6.07 2.00
C ILE A 211 7.84 -6.34 1.76
N GLY A 212 8.22 -6.65 0.52
CA GLY A 212 9.63 -6.84 0.14
C GLY A 212 10.50 -5.60 0.31
N LEU A 213 9.94 -4.38 0.23
CA LEU A 213 10.68 -3.14 0.51
C LEU A 213 11.11 -3.04 1.99
N TYR A 214 10.40 -3.74 2.89
CA TYR A 214 10.75 -3.82 4.30
C TYR A 214 11.70 -4.97 4.62
N GLY A 215 12.14 -5.71 3.59
CA GLY A 215 13.07 -6.83 3.73
C GLY A 215 12.41 -8.10 4.26
N LEU A 216 11.10 -8.25 4.02
CA LEU A 216 10.33 -9.42 4.46
C LEU A 216 9.89 -10.26 3.26
N SER A 217 10.00 -11.58 3.39
CA SER A 217 9.40 -12.51 2.42
C SER A 217 7.87 -12.47 2.54
N PRO A 218 7.12 -12.53 1.45
CA PRO A 218 5.67 -12.70 1.48
C PRO A 218 5.23 -13.99 2.19
N ASP A 219 5.96 -15.08 1.98
CA ASP A 219 5.81 -16.34 2.70
C ASP A 219 7.18 -16.97 2.95
N HIS A 220 7.57 -17.06 4.22
CA HIS A 220 8.85 -17.62 4.63
C HIS A 220 8.93 -19.15 4.48
N THR A 221 7.80 -19.84 4.28
CA THR A 221 7.76 -21.29 4.03
C THR A 221 8.08 -21.59 2.58
N VAL A 222 7.82 -20.67 1.65
CA VAL A 222 8.19 -20.76 0.23
C VAL A 222 9.66 -20.38 0.04
N ALA A 223 10.05 -19.22 0.56
CA ALA A 223 11.45 -18.75 0.53
C ALA A 223 11.71 -17.78 1.68
N ARG A 224 12.83 -17.93 2.37
CA ARG A 224 13.23 -16.99 3.42
C ARG A 224 13.71 -15.68 2.81
N ALA A 225 13.57 -14.57 3.53
CA ALA A 225 14.03 -13.26 3.08
C ALA A 225 15.49 -13.26 2.59
N GLN A 226 16.36 -14.00 3.28
CA GLN A 226 17.77 -14.15 2.93
C GLN A 226 18.00 -14.83 1.58
N ASP A 227 17.18 -15.84 1.26
CA ASP A 227 17.25 -16.60 0.00
C ASP A 227 16.81 -15.72 -1.18
N LEU A 228 16.02 -14.68 -0.91
CA LEU A 228 15.55 -13.67 -1.86
C LEU A 228 16.46 -12.41 -1.91
N GLY A 229 17.56 -12.38 -1.16
CA GLY A 229 18.42 -11.21 -1.04
C GLY A 229 17.78 -10.02 -0.32
N LEU A 230 16.69 -10.25 0.43
CA LEU A 230 15.98 -9.22 1.16
C LEU A 230 16.61 -9.00 2.54
N HIS A 231 16.74 -7.73 2.94
CA HIS A 231 17.31 -7.34 4.23
C HIS A 231 16.29 -6.51 5.04
N PRO A 232 15.97 -6.88 6.29
CA PRO A 232 15.10 -6.10 7.15
C PRO A 232 15.60 -4.67 7.31
N ILE A 233 14.73 -3.68 7.07
CA ILE A 233 15.07 -2.25 7.15
C ILE A 233 14.52 -1.58 8.41
N MET A 234 13.67 -2.26 9.19
CA MET A 234 13.07 -1.71 10.40
C MET A 234 13.70 -2.35 11.64
N ARG A 235 13.97 -1.52 12.63
CA ARG A 235 14.40 -1.92 13.97
C ARG A 235 13.56 -1.16 14.98
N LEU A 236 13.06 -1.87 16.00
CA LEU A 236 12.43 -1.27 17.17
C LEU A 236 13.43 -1.36 18.31
N GLU A 237 13.85 -0.22 18.82
CA GLU A 237 14.88 -0.13 19.85
C GLU A 237 14.39 0.76 21.00
N ALA A 238 14.72 0.37 22.23
CA ALA A 238 14.52 1.17 23.42
C ALA A 238 15.67 0.94 24.40
N ARG A 239 15.88 1.90 25.29
CA ARG A 239 16.78 1.73 26.43
C ARG A 239 16.00 1.20 27.61
N LEU A 240 16.59 0.27 28.38
CA LEU A 240 16.02 -0.16 29.64
C LEU A 240 15.98 1.01 30.62
N THR A 241 14.81 1.26 31.21
CA THR A 241 14.63 2.30 32.23
C THR A 241 14.97 1.81 33.64
N GLN A 242 14.88 0.47 33.84
CA GLN A 242 15.24 -0.15 35.10
C GLN A 242 15.73 -1.59 34.84
N VAL A 243 16.69 -2.02 35.65
CA VAL A 243 17.08 -3.42 35.76
C VAL A 243 17.05 -3.80 37.24
N LYS A 244 16.37 -4.88 37.59
CA LYS A 244 16.28 -5.35 38.99
C LYS A 244 16.38 -6.85 39.07
N HIS A 245 16.87 -7.30 40.21
CA HIS A 245 16.89 -8.73 40.58
C HIS A 245 15.56 -9.11 41.23
N ILE A 246 14.95 -10.21 40.80
CA ILE A 246 13.74 -10.78 41.39
C ILE A 246 14.02 -12.21 41.85
N LYS A 247 13.25 -12.64 42.85
CA LYS A 247 13.40 -13.98 43.45
C LYS A 247 12.54 -15.02 42.75
N ALA A 248 12.91 -16.27 42.83
CA ALA A 248 12.09 -17.39 42.41
C ALA A 248 10.69 -17.29 43.03
N GLY A 249 9.65 -17.57 42.20
CA GLY A 249 8.24 -17.46 42.58
C GLY A 249 7.67 -16.04 42.53
N GLN A 250 8.48 -15.00 42.35
CA GLN A 250 7.99 -13.63 42.25
C GLN A 250 7.28 -13.43 40.92
N GLY A 251 6.02 -12.92 40.98
CA GLY A 251 5.23 -12.61 39.80
C GLY A 251 5.63 -11.29 39.15
N VAL A 252 5.45 -11.20 37.82
CA VAL A 252 5.71 -10.01 37.01
C VAL A 252 4.45 -9.52 36.36
N SER A 253 4.27 -8.20 36.38
CA SER A 253 3.19 -7.47 35.72
C SER A 253 1.78 -7.81 36.20
N TYR A 254 0.74 -7.33 35.52
CA TYR A 254 -0.66 -7.49 35.90
C TYR A 254 -1.09 -8.95 36.03
N GLY A 255 -1.66 -9.27 37.19
CA GLY A 255 -2.18 -10.60 37.49
C GLY A 255 -1.09 -11.65 37.78
N ALA A 256 0.20 -11.27 37.82
CA ALA A 256 1.31 -12.17 38.07
C ALA A 256 1.23 -13.49 37.28
N THR A 257 0.79 -13.40 36.04
CA THR A 257 0.54 -14.56 35.15
C THR A 257 1.83 -15.31 34.81
N TRP A 258 2.96 -14.64 34.90
CA TRP A 258 4.28 -15.23 34.82
C TRP A 258 4.99 -15.07 36.17
N GLN A 259 5.59 -16.15 36.66
CA GLN A 259 6.37 -16.18 37.89
C GLN A 259 7.80 -16.59 37.58
N ALA A 260 8.76 -15.96 38.20
CA ALA A 260 10.17 -16.26 38.01
C ALA A 260 10.49 -17.72 38.43
N PRO A 261 10.93 -18.60 37.53
CA PRO A 261 11.22 -20.00 37.88
C PRO A 261 12.50 -20.13 38.71
N THR A 262 13.38 -19.13 38.68
CA THR A 262 14.62 -19.03 39.47
C THR A 262 14.88 -17.56 39.75
N ASP A 263 15.78 -17.28 40.69
CA ASP A 263 16.35 -15.96 40.90
C ASP A 263 16.92 -15.42 39.59
N ARG A 264 16.54 -14.22 39.19
CA ARG A 264 16.99 -13.64 37.91
C ARG A 264 16.87 -12.11 37.81
N TRP A 265 17.53 -11.57 36.82
CA TRP A 265 17.40 -10.17 36.43
C TRP A 265 16.25 -9.97 35.46
N VAL A 266 15.49 -8.92 35.68
CA VAL A 266 14.48 -8.43 34.72
C VAL A 266 14.78 -6.98 34.36
N GLY A 267 14.54 -6.62 33.10
CA GLY A 267 14.69 -5.27 32.57
C GLY A 267 13.35 -4.69 32.19
N LEU A 268 13.13 -3.41 32.51
CA LEU A 268 11.93 -2.66 32.14
C LEU A 268 12.19 -1.90 30.86
N VAL A 269 11.40 -2.17 29.82
CA VAL A 269 11.42 -1.49 28.53
C VAL A 269 10.27 -0.48 28.49
N PRO A 270 10.50 0.82 28.21
CA PRO A 270 9.48 1.86 28.17
C PRO A 270 8.72 1.89 26.84
N LEU A 271 8.16 0.76 26.46
CA LEU A 271 7.28 0.56 25.30
C LEU A 271 6.18 -0.42 25.70
N GLY A 272 4.97 -0.12 25.36
CA GLY A 272 3.81 -0.95 25.68
C GLY A 272 2.77 -0.98 24.57
N TYR A 273 1.53 -1.37 24.90
CA TYR A 273 0.49 -1.46 23.89
C TYR A 273 0.03 -0.06 23.37
N GLY A 274 0.26 1.01 24.12
CA GLY A 274 0.08 2.38 23.66
C GLY A 274 1.03 2.77 22.52
N ASP A 275 2.20 2.10 22.43
CA ASP A 275 3.18 2.27 21.36
C ASP A 275 3.02 1.24 20.22
N GLY A 276 2.02 0.36 20.30
CA GLY A 276 1.77 -0.66 19.29
C GLY A 276 2.32 -2.05 19.61
N ILE A 277 2.88 -2.28 20.81
CA ILE A 277 3.27 -3.64 21.25
C ILE A 277 2.00 -4.43 21.51
N LEU A 278 1.80 -5.54 20.80
CA LEU A 278 0.62 -6.37 20.96
C LEU A 278 0.51 -6.94 22.38
N ARG A 279 -0.65 -6.83 23.00
CA ARG A 279 -0.88 -7.46 24.33
C ARG A 279 -0.68 -8.97 24.31
N SER A 280 -0.92 -9.63 23.19
CA SER A 280 -0.67 -11.05 22.97
C SER A 280 0.81 -11.42 22.84
N ALA A 281 1.71 -10.42 22.83
CA ALA A 281 3.15 -10.62 22.72
C ALA A 281 3.81 -11.10 24.05
N TYR A 282 3.08 -11.07 25.18
CA TYR A 282 3.60 -11.54 26.45
C TYR A 282 4.05 -13.01 26.36
N ASP A 283 5.14 -13.33 27.02
CA ASP A 283 5.81 -14.64 27.06
C ASP A 283 6.25 -15.22 25.69
N ARG A 284 6.14 -14.43 24.60
CA ARG A 284 6.40 -14.88 23.24
C ARG A 284 7.34 -13.98 22.45
N ALA A 285 7.12 -12.66 22.51
CA ALA A 285 7.88 -11.75 21.66
C ALA A 285 9.37 -11.75 22.06
N PRO A 286 10.28 -12.01 21.11
CA PRO A 286 11.70 -12.01 21.38
C PRO A 286 12.21 -10.59 21.60
N ILE A 287 13.13 -10.44 22.54
CA ILE A 287 13.91 -9.22 22.79
C ILE A 287 15.39 -9.58 22.68
N LEU A 288 16.17 -8.69 22.08
CA LEU A 288 17.61 -8.79 22.04
C LEU A 288 18.21 -7.74 22.98
N VAL A 289 18.92 -8.17 24.01
CA VAL A 289 19.66 -7.30 24.93
C VAL A 289 21.15 -7.49 24.66
N GLY A 290 21.77 -6.52 23.99
CA GLY A 290 23.12 -6.71 23.46
C GLY A 290 23.17 -7.88 22.46
N LYS A 291 23.86 -8.95 22.79
CA LYS A 291 23.92 -10.19 21.98
C LYS A 291 23.02 -11.32 22.51
N GLN A 292 22.36 -11.09 23.63
CA GLN A 292 21.58 -12.12 24.31
C GLN A 292 20.12 -12.04 23.93
N ARG A 293 19.55 -13.15 23.44
CA ARG A 293 18.12 -13.27 23.12
C ARG A 293 17.35 -13.65 24.39
N THR A 294 16.29 -12.91 24.65
CA THR A 294 15.31 -13.15 25.71
C THR A 294 13.90 -12.88 25.16
N HIS A 295 12.89 -12.76 26.00
CA HIS A 295 11.51 -12.50 25.61
C HIS A 295 10.81 -11.61 26.65
N ILE A 296 9.65 -11.08 26.28
CA ILE A 296 8.76 -10.37 27.20
C ILE A 296 8.22 -11.36 28.22
N VAL A 297 8.28 -11.01 29.52
CA VAL A 297 7.72 -11.80 30.61
C VAL A 297 6.60 -11.03 31.29
N GLY A 298 5.51 -11.74 31.58
CA GLY A 298 4.29 -11.14 32.12
C GLY A 298 3.52 -10.31 31.10
N ARG A 299 2.37 -9.76 31.48
CA ARG A 299 1.47 -9.02 30.59
C ARG A 299 2.08 -7.71 30.14
N VAL A 300 1.89 -7.38 28.85
CA VAL A 300 2.23 -6.07 28.30
C VAL A 300 1.33 -5.01 28.91
N CYS A 301 1.94 -3.95 29.47
CA CYS A 301 1.25 -2.78 30.01
C CYS A 301 1.04 -1.72 28.92
N MET A 302 0.39 -0.58 29.27
CA MET A 302 0.13 0.49 28.33
C MET A 302 1.42 1.08 27.75
N ASP A 303 2.39 1.41 28.62
CA ASP A 303 3.58 2.18 28.28
C ASP A 303 4.88 1.40 28.54
N GLN A 304 4.79 0.12 28.91
CA GLN A 304 5.99 -0.65 29.30
C GLN A 304 5.79 -2.18 29.25
N VAL A 305 6.88 -2.86 29.06
CA VAL A 305 7.02 -4.31 29.22
C VAL A 305 8.24 -4.66 30.05
#